data_7567aae740329c8b26f5084323cd0589
#
_entry.id   7567aae740329c8b26f5084323cd0589
#
_cell.length_a   1.000
_cell.length_b   1.000
_cell.length_c   1.000
_cell.angle_alpha   90.00
_cell.angle_beta   90.00
_cell.angle_gamma   90.00
#
_symmetry.space_group_name_H-M   'P 1'
#
loop_
_entity.id
_entity.type
_entity.pdbx_description
1 polymer ?
#
loop_
_entity_poly.entity_id
_entity_poly.type
_entity_poly.pdbx_seq_one_letter_code
_entity_poly.pdbx_strand_id
1 'polypeptide(L)'
;MRIAIFGGAFNPVHREHVNLARAAVNELRLDKIIIMPTAVSPHKSGKLSADFWQRFEMCRRAFACIPQAEISNFELVKGGISYTYLTCAHFSQVFKDDERFFLIGADMLENFPQWKNPQEILKTFTLAACARENGKGFEESRKKVEELFGTEVRTISYVGEKVSSTEIRTLAALDEDFERYVNPAVGQYIRDDALYYLPHIQGVKRLLKPERWAHTVRVAVLCAKNAARANLTEQQAITMAALHDCAKNLPENSPLLNGYTPPEGVPEPVVHQYSGTYVAEHTFGITDKTLLSAIACHTTGKSDMTEADKLLYLADMLEDGRSFDGVEDLRAIFKRDLTECLYTALEHQIEYLKSKSAPIDGATLSAYNYLKDRKHE
;
A
#
# COMPACT_ATOMS: atom_id res chain seq x y z
N MET A 1 -7.71 37.28 0.47
CA MET A 1 -8.36 36.00 0.84
C MET A 1 -7.36 35.10 1.52
N ARG A 2 -7.84 34.06 2.14
CA ARG A 2 -7.01 32.94 2.68
C ARG A 2 -7.24 31.71 1.82
N ILE A 3 -6.22 31.28 1.11
CA ILE A 3 -6.34 30.16 0.18
C ILE A 3 -5.40 29.02 0.57
N ALA A 4 -5.78 27.79 0.28
CA ALA A 4 -4.88 26.64 0.39
C ALA A 4 -4.82 25.84 -0.91
N ILE A 5 -3.67 25.20 -1.15
CA ILE A 5 -3.55 24.12 -2.15
C ILE A 5 -3.41 22.81 -1.41
N PHE A 6 -4.20 21.82 -1.80
CA PHE A 6 -4.11 20.46 -1.32
C PHE A 6 -3.78 19.52 -2.49
N GLY A 7 -2.50 19.24 -2.65
CA GLY A 7 -1.99 18.34 -3.70
C GLY A 7 -2.00 16.89 -3.27
N GLY A 8 -2.31 16.00 -4.19
CA GLY A 8 -2.28 14.56 -3.92
C GLY A 8 -2.53 13.70 -5.14
N ALA A 9 -2.18 12.43 -5.05
CA ALA A 9 -2.50 11.47 -6.10
C ALA A 9 -4.00 11.21 -6.22
N PHE A 10 -4.71 11.19 -5.08
CA PHE A 10 -6.15 10.90 -4.98
C PHE A 10 -6.57 9.68 -5.80
N ASN A 11 -5.89 8.55 -5.59
CA ASN A 11 -6.04 7.33 -6.37
C ASN A 11 -6.44 6.10 -5.50
N PRO A 12 -7.71 6.05 -5.00
CA PRO A 12 -8.73 7.08 -5.03
C PRO A 12 -8.57 8.14 -3.93
N VAL A 13 -9.32 9.20 -4.04
CA VAL A 13 -9.62 10.07 -2.92
C VAL A 13 -10.43 9.31 -1.88
N HIS A 14 -10.14 9.50 -0.59
CA HIS A 14 -10.81 8.81 0.51
C HIS A 14 -11.26 9.77 1.61
N ARG A 15 -12.02 9.25 2.59
CA ARG A 15 -12.62 10.01 3.68
C ARG A 15 -11.63 10.91 4.39
N GLU A 16 -10.41 10.41 4.66
CA GLU A 16 -9.40 11.16 5.39
C GLU A 16 -8.87 12.38 4.62
N HIS A 17 -8.82 12.32 3.29
CA HIS A 17 -8.50 13.50 2.48
C HIS A 17 -9.59 14.58 2.63
N VAL A 18 -10.87 14.20 2.64
CA VAL A 18 -11.99 15.13 2.79
C VAL A 18 -12.03 15.72 4.19
N ASN A 19 -11.81 14.91 5.21
CA ASN A 19 -11.81 15.33 6.61
C ASN A 19 -10.66 16.31 6.89
N LEU A 20 -9.46 16.03 6.38
CA LEU A 20 -8.31 16.93 6.49
C LEU A 20 -8.61 18.28 5.81
N ALA A 21 -9.13 18.27 4.59
CA ALA A 21 -9.49 19.50 3.89
C ALA A 21 -10.53 20.32 4.66
N ARG A 22 -11.56 19.66 5.23
CA ARG A 22 -12.59 20.30 6.04
C ARG A 22 -12.00 20.92 7.33
N ALA A 23 -11.12 20.22 8.01
CA ALA A 23 -10.42 20.72 9.19
C ALA A 23 -9.57 21.95 8.85
N ALA A 24 -8.80 21.89 7.75
CA ALA A 24 -8.01 23.02 7.29
C ALA A 24 -8.86 24.23 6.93
N VAL A 25 -9.99 24.04 6.23
CA VAL A 25 -10.93 25.13 5.92
C VAL A 25 -11.40 25.84 7.19
N ASN A 26 -11.77 25.08 8.22
CA ASN A 26 -12.29 25.64 9.46
C ASN A 26 -11.18 26.32 10.29
N GLU A 27 -10.06 25.64 10.54
CA GLU A 27 -9.02 26.13 11.44
C GLU A 27 -8.21 27.28 10.84
N LEU A 28 -7.88 27.21 9.54
CA LEU A 28 -7.20 28.27 8.84
C LEU A 28 -8.14 29.36 8.32
N ARG A 29 -9.48 29.20 8.50
CA ARG A 29 -10.51 30.10 7.99
C ARG A 29 -10.33 30.41 6.51
N LEU A 30 -10.22 29.31 5.72
CA LEU A 30 -9.96 29.44 4.28
C LEU A 30 -11.20 29.96 3.53
N ASP A 31 -11.00 30.93 2.67
CA ASP A 31 -11.99 31.38 1.68
C ASP A 31 -12.05 30.40 0.50
N LYS A 32 -10.93 29.73 0.19
CA LYS A 32 -10.82 28.76 -0.91
C LYS A 32 -9.78 27.68 -0.58
N ILE A 33 -10.08 26.42 -0.96
CA ILE A 33 -9.12 25.32 -1.01
C ILE A 33 -9.10 24.72 -2.42
N ILE A 34 -7.92 24.71 -3.04
CA ILE A 34 -7.70 24.15 -4.37
C ILE A 34 -7.22 22.71 -4.22
N ILE A 35 -8.07 21.77 -4.62
CA ILE A 35 -7.73 20.35 -4.66
C ILE A 35 -7.01 20.08 -5.98
N MET A 36 -5.76 19.61 -5.90
CA MET A 36 -4.86 19.47 -7.04
C MET A 36 -4.51 17.97 -7.26
N PRO A 37 -5.28 17.24 -8.09
CA PRO A 37 -4.88 15.88 -8.49
C PRO A 37 -3.55 15.90 -9.27
N THR A 38 -2.56 15.14 -8.82
CA THR A 38 -1.26 15.03 -9.49
C THR A 38 -1.43 14.46 -10.89
N ALA A 39 -0.95 15.16 -11.93
CA ALA A 39 -1.06 14.67 -13.31
C ALA A 39 -0.06 13.54 -13.58
N VAL A 40 1.23 13.81 -13.41
CA VAL A 40 2.31 12.81 -13.56
C VAL A 40 3.16 12.82 -12.29
N SER A 41 3.03 11.79 -11.47
CA SER A 41 3.84 11.67 -10.25
C SER A 41 5.29 11.29 -10.57
N PRO A 42 6.29 11.96 -9.98
CA PRO A 42 7.69 11.57 -10.13
C PRO A 42 8.01 10.20 -9.51
N HIS A 43 7.12 9.65 -8.67
CA HIS A 43 7.37 8.43 -7.87
C HIS A 43 6.45 7.25 -8.22
N LYS A 44 5.75 7.24 -9.37
CA LYS A 44 4.68 6.25 -9.61
C LYS A 44 4.81 5.53 -10.94
N SER A 45 5.64 4.50 -10.98
CA SER A 45 5.52 3.37 -11.92
C SER A 45 4.96 2.15 -11.17
N GLY A 46 4.09 1.37 -11.82
CA GLY A 46 3.65 0.06 -11.31
C GLY A 46 2.47 0.02 -10.33
N LYS A 47 1.78 1.13 -10.07
CA LYS A 47 0.55 1.13 -9.26
C LYS A 47 -0.68 0.82 -10.10
N LEU A 48 -1.63 0.10 -9.50
CA LEU A 48 -2.99 -0.02 -10.00
C LEU A 48 -3.61 1.38 -9.97
N SER A 49 -3.89 1.98 -11.11
CA SER A 49 -4.16 3.43 -11.18
C SER A 49 -5.33 3.76 -12.09
N ALA A 50 -6.24 4.57 -11.58
CA ALA A 50 -7.18 5.34 -12.38
C ALA A 50 -6.44 6.44 -13.15
N ASP A 51 -6.92 6.80 -14.34
CA ASP A 51 -6.36 7.89 -15.12
C ASP A 51 -6.61 9.26 -14.45
N PHE A 52 -6.07 10.33 -15.05
CA PHE A 52 -6.21 11.66 -14.47
C PHE A 52 -7.66 12.10 -14.35
N TRP A 53 -8.47 11.90 -15.39
CA TRP A 53 -9.85 12.38 -15.42
C TRP A 53 -10.76 11.58 -14.49
N GLN A 54 -10.51 10.28 -14.33
CA GLN A 54 -11.18 9.44 -13.35
C GLN A 54 -10.86 9.92 -11.91
N ARG A 55 -9.61 10.25 -11.62
CA ARG A 55 -9.21 10.79 -10.31
C ARG A 55 -9.76 12.20 -10.07
N PHE A 56 -9.78 13.03 -11.10
CA PHE A 56 -10.41 14.35 -11.07
C PHE A 56 -11.91 14.24 -10.75
N GLU A 57 -12.63 13.36 -11.41
CA GLU A 57 -14.04 13.12 -11.16
C GLU A 57 -14.30 12.57 -9.76
N MET A 58 -13.48 11.65 -9.27
CA MET A 58 -13.56 11.17 -7.89
C MET A 58 -13.37 12.33 -6.89
N CYS A 59 -12.41 13.23 -7.14
CA CYS A 59 -12.23 14.42 -6.31
C CYS A 59 -13.44 15.34 -6.37
N ARG A 60 -14.01 15.59 -7.55
CA ARG A 60 -15.21 16.42 -7.71
C ARG A 60 -16.38 15.88 -6.88
N ARG A 61 -16.59 14.57 -6.89
CA ARG A 61 -17.63 13.89 -6.08
C ARG A 61 -17.34 13.95 -4.58
N ALA A 62 -16.09 13.70 -4.18
CA ALA A 62 -15.71 13.62 -2.78
C ALA A 62 -15.76 14.98 -2.08
N PHE A 63 -15.27 16.03 -2.73
CA PHE A 63 -15.17 17.36 -2.14
C PHE A 63 -16.40 18.25 -2.36
N ALA A 64 -17.44 17.76 -3.05
CA ALA A 64 -18.69 18.51 -3.26
C ALA A 64 -19.37 18.98 -1.95
N CYS A 65 -19.06 18.33 -0.82
CA CYS A 65 -19.58 18.72 0.49
C CYS A 65 -18.78 19.85 1.18
N ILE A 66 -17.77 20.42 0.53
CA ILE A 66 -16.96 21.56 1.01
C ILE A 66 -17.16 22.72 0.04
N PRO A 67 -17.97 23.73 0.39
CA PRO A 67 -18.30 24.85 -0.53
C PRO A 67 -17.07 25.63 -1.01
N GLN A 68 -16.00 25.67 -0.19
CA GLN A 68 -14.75 26.36 -0.51
C GLN A 68 -13.85 25.55 -1.47
N ALA A 69 -14.16 24.26 -1.73
CA ALA A 69 -13.31 23.42 -2.54
C ALA A 69 -13.50 23.66 -4.04
N GLU A 70 -12.37 23.84 -4.73
CA GLU A 70 -12.29 23.90 -6.19
C GLU A 70 -11.32 22.84 -6.68
N ILE A 71 -11.72 22.00 -7.63
CA ILE A 71 -10.85 20.96 -8.19
C ILE A 71 -10.12 21.55 -9.40
N SER A 72 -8.79 21.49 -9.40
CA SER A 72 -7.98 22.09 -10.46
C SER A 72 -7.33 21.01 -11.34
N ASN A 73 -7.35 21.25 -12.64
CA ASN A 73 -6.62 20.44 -13.63
C ASN A 73 -5.31 21.11 -14.08
N PHE A 74 -4.83 22.09 -13.33
CA PHE A 74 -3.65 22.90 -13.70
C PHE A 74 -2.43 22.03 -14.02
N GLU A 75 -2.13 21.00 -13.19
CA GLU A 75 -0.96 20.17 -13.42
C GLU A 75 -1.04 19.36 -14.73
N LEU A 76 -2.24 18.94 -15.14
CA LEU A 76 -2.46 18.31 -16.43
C LEU A 76 -2.23 19.28 -17.58
N VAL A 77 -2.82 20.48 -17.49
CA VAL A 77 -2.72 21.51 -18.52
C VAL A 77 -1.27 22.02 -18.66
N LYS A 78 -0.59 22.19 -17.53
CA LYS A 78 0.84 22.55 -17.51
C LYS A 78 1.70 21.51 -18.23
N GLY A 79 1.35 20.23 -18.12
CA GLY A 79 2.11 19.10 -18.65
C GLY A 79 3.43 18.83 -17.92
N GLY A 80 4.06 17.71 -18.29
CA GLY A 80 5.32 17.25 -17.70
C GLY A 80 5.16 16.73 -16.27
N ILE A 81 6.28 16.56 -15.57
CA ILE A 81 6.29 16.05 -14.19
C ILE A 81 5.67 17.08 -13.24
N SER A 82 4.80 16.62 -12.37
CA SER A 82 4.11 17.42 -11.35
C SER A 82 5.01 17.71 -10.16
N TYR A 83 5.84 18.73 -10.27
CA TYR A 83 6.62 19.22 -9.13
C TYR A 83 5.87 20.35 -8.39
N THR A 84 5.68 20.17 -7.09
CA THR A 84 4.93 21.08 -6.22
C THR A 84 5.43 22.52 -6.27
N TYR A 85 6.74 22.77 -6.33
CA TYR A 85 7.29 24.12 -6.40
C TYR A 85 6.83 24.89 -7.64
N LEU A 86 6.60 24.20 -8.78
CA LEU A 86 6.08 24.82 -10.00
C LEU A 86 4.59 25.20 -9.85
N THR A 87 3.83 24.35 -9.20
CA THR A 87 2.44 24.60 -8.86
C THR A 87 2.32 25.81 -7.92
N CYS A 88 3.13 25.85 -6.86
CA CYS A 88 3.18 26.98 -5.92
C CYS A 88 3.63 28.27 -6.62
N ALA A 89 4.65 28.23 -7.47
CA ALA A 89 5.10 29.40 -8.23
C ALA A 89 3.99 29.99 -9.10
N HIS A 90 3.22 29.16 -9.81
CA HIS A 90 2.09 29.63 -10.61
C HIS A 90 1.00 30.26 -9.73
N PHE A 91 0.53 29.57 -8.71
CA PHE A 91 -0.57 30.07 -7.88
C PHE A 91 -0.16 31.26 -6.99
N SER A 92 1.12 31.44 -6.70
CA SER A 92 1.60 32.64 -6.02
C SER A 92 1.44 33.91 -6.87
N GLN A 93 1.45 33.80 -8.20
CA GLN A 93 1.17 34.90 -9.10
C GLN A 93 -0.34 35.15 -9.25
N VAL A 94 -1.13 34.07 -9.30
CA VAL A 94 -2.61 34.17 -9.38
C VAL A 94 -3.18 34.81 -8.11
N PHE A 95 -2.66 34.47 -6.94
CA PHE A 95 -3.11 34.93 -5.62
C PHE A 95 -2.05 35.78 -4.92
N LYS A 96 -1.45 36.75 -5.65
CA LYS A 96 -0.29 37.52 -5.18
C LYS A 96 -0.52 38.28 -3.88
N ASP A 97 -1.76 38.76 -3.66
CA ASP A 97 -2.13 39.59 -2.51
C ASP A 97 -2.84 38.79 -1.40
N ASP A 98 -2.87 37.47 -1.52
CA ASP A 98 -3.60 36.58 -0.62
C ASP A 98 -2.64 35.81 0.34
N GLU A 99 -3.17 35.42 1.51
CA GLU A 99 -2.48 34.51 2.42
C GLU A 99 -2.59 33.09 1.87
N ARG A 100 -1.45 32.40 1.67
CA ARG A 100 -1.36 31.15 0.93
C ARG A 100 -0.82 30.02 1.80
N PHE A 101 -1.54 28.90 1.82
CA PHE A 101 -1.17 27.68 2.54
C PHE A 101 -0.97 26.51 1.58
N PHE A 102 0.00 25.64 1.88
CA PHE A 102 0.14 24.35 1.21
C PHE A 102 -0.15 23.24 2.22
N LEU A 103 -1.24 22.47 2.00
CA LEU A 103 -1.74 21.46 2.93
C LEU A 103 -1.15 20.09 2.62
N ILE A 104 -0.60 19.44 3.64
CA ILE A 104 -0.01 18.10 3.55
C ILE A 104 -0.39 17.22 4.75
N GLY A 105 -0.27 15.89 4.58
CA GLY A 105 -0.36 14.93 5.69
C GLY A 105 0.98 14.76 6.41
N ALA A 106 0.96 14.09 7.58
CA ALA A 106 2.15 13.85 8.40
C ALA A 106 3.28 13.12 7.66
N ASP A 107 2.95 12.11 6.85
CA ASP A 107 3.92 11.36 6.04
C ASP A 107 4.60 12.21 4.95
N MET A 108 3.88 13.19 4.42
CA MET A 108 4.45 14.16 3.48
C MET A 108 5.34 15.17 4.19
N LEU A 109 5.01 15.56 5.43
CA LEU A 109 5.84 16.45 6.25
C LEU A 109 7.20 15.81 6.58
N GLU A 110 7.22 14.53 6.94
CA GLU A 110 8.46 13.78 7.20
C GLU A 110 9.40 13.78 5.99
N ASN A 111 8.83 13.62 4.78
CA ASN A 111 9.56 13.54 3.53
C ASN A 111 9.76 14.92 2.84
N PHE A 112 9.18 16.00 3.37
CA PHE A 112 9.22 17.33 2.76
C PHE A 112 10.63 17.84 2.46
N PRO A 113 11.66 17.63 3.32
CA PRO A 113 13.02 18.04 3.02
C PRO A 113 13.64 17.42 1.76
N GLN A 114 13.11 16.27 1.30
CA GLN A 114 13.59 15.56 0.12
C GLN A 114 12.84 15.97 -1.17
N TRP A 115 11.85 16.85 -1.07
CA TRP A 115 11.11 17.30 -2.23
C TRP A 115 11.99 18.14 -3.17
N LYS A 116 11.59 18.24 -4.43
CA LYS A 116 12.30 19.09 -5.38
C LYS A 116 12.08 20.55 -5.03
N ASN A 117 13.17 21.28 -4.73
CA ASN A 117 13.20 22.70 -4.40
C ASN A 117 12.19 23.11 -3.29
N PRO A 118 12.24 22.51 -2.09
CA PRO A 118 11.25 22.78 -1.04
C PRO A 118 11.29 24.24 -0.56
N GLN A 119 12.46 24.92 -0.61
CA GLN A 119 12.60 26.33 -0.27
C GLN A 119 11.74 27.23 -1.17
N GLU A 120 11.58 26.89 -2.46
CA GLU A 120 10.75 27.68 -3.38
C GLU A 120 9.26 27.62 -3.02
N ILE A 121 8.82 26.53 -2.42
CA ILE A 121 7.47 26.39 -1.88
C ILE A 121 7.31 27.33 -0.68
N LEU A 122 8.23 27.28 0.27
CA LEU A 122 8.20 28.02 1.54
C LEU A 122 8.37 29.54 1.36
N LYS A 123 8.98 29.99 0.26
CA LYS A 123 9.05 31.44 -0.08
C LYS A 123 7.67 32.06 -0.36
N THR A 124 6.71 31.22 -0.78
CA THR A 124 5.44 31.72 -1.32
C THR A 124 4.21 31.15 -0.61
N PHE A 125 4.35 30.06 0.10
CA PHE A 125 3.28 29.39 0.83
C PHE A 125 3.71 29.04 2.25
N THR A 126 2.80 29.20 3.20
CA THR A 126 2.96 28.64 4.55
C THR A 126 2.55 27.17 4.53
N LEU A 127 3.43 26.30 5.02
CA LEU A 127 3.12 24.88 5.12
C LEU A 127 2.09 24.64 6.23
N ALA A 128 1.04 23.87 5.93
CA ALA A 128 0.04 23.43 6.91
C ALA A 128 -0.01 21.89 6.92
N ALA A 129 0.07 21.29 8.11
CA ALA A 129 0.15 19.84 8.24
C ALA A 129 -0.72 19.31 9.39
N CYS A 130 -1.23 18.08 9.25
CA CYS A 130 -1.97 17.40 10.31
C CYS A 130 -1.21 16.20 10.86
N ALA A 131 -1.40 15.91 12.15
CA ALA A 131 -0.91 14.68 12.78
C ALA A 131 -1.74 13.47 12.33
N ARG A 132 -1.15 12.26 12.35
CA ARG A 132 -1.90 11.00 12.31
C ARG A 132 -2.15 10.48 13.73
N GLU A 133 -3.08 9.53 13.84
CA GLU A 133 -3.33 8.79 15.06
C GLU A 133 -2.00 8.33 15.70
N ASN A 134 -1.82 8.65 16.99
CA ASN A 134 -0.63 8.46 17.80
C ASN A 134 0.45 9.56 17.79
N GLY A 135 0.39 10.60 16.98
CA GLY A 135 1.24 11.79 17.07
C GLY A 135 2.77 11.59 17.11
N LYS A 136 3.24 10.36 17.29
CA LYS A 136 4.66 10.02 17.34
C LYS A 136 5.35 10.36 16.02
N GLY A 137 6.41 11.14 16.09
CA GLY A 137 7.18 11.57 14.93
C GLY A 137 6.64 12.84 14.22
N PHE A 138 5.38 13.23 14.43
CA PHE A 138 4.84 14.47 13.82
C PHE A 138 5.57 15.71 14.35
N GLU A 139 5.66 15.85 15.67
CA GLU A 139 6.36 16.99 16.31
C GLU A 139 7.85 17.02 15.98
N GLU A 140 8.50 15.85 15.87
CA GLU A 140 9.88 15.75 15.44
C GLU A 140 10.07 16.20 14.00
N SER A 141 9.20 15.72 13.09
CA SER A 141 9.20 16.11 11.68
C SER A 141 8.91 17.60 11.50
N ARG A 142 7.95 18.15 12.26
CA ARG A 142 7.62 19.57 12.26
C ARG A 142 8.82 20.42 12.67
N LYS A 143 9.41 20.14 13.83
CA LYS A 143 10.61 20.84 14.34
C LYS A 143 11.77 20.76 13.35
N LYS A 144 12.03 19.56 12.80
CA LYS A 144 13.08 19.36 11.80
C LYS A 144 12.89 20.25 10.56
N VAL A 145 11.65 20.37 10.04
CA VAL A 145 11.35 21.24 8.90
C VAL A 145 11.50 22.72 9.28
N GLU A 146 11.00 23.12 10.44
CA GLU A 146 11.10 24.49 10.94
C GLU A 146 12.56 24.93 11.15
N GLU A 147 13.38 24.09 11.75
CA GLU A 147 14.81 24.33 11.98
C GLU A 147 15.60 24.36 10.66
N LEU A 148 15.34 23.38 9.77
CA LEU A 148 16.08 23.25 8.50
C LEU A 148 15.84 24.42 7.54
N PHE A 149 14.62 24.96 7.54
CA PHE A 149 14.20 25.98 6.57
C PHE A 149 13.93 27.36 7.18
N GLY A 150 14.03 27.51 8.50
CA GLY A 150 13.74 28.78 9.19
C GLY A 150 12.29 29.26 8.99
N THR A 151 11.34 28.33 8.98
CA THR A 151 9.92 28.61 8.68
C THR A 151 9.02 28.08 9.79
N GLU A 152 7.79 28.56 9.87
CA GLU A 152 6.74 28.03 10.74
C GLU A 152 5.88 27.04 9.95
N VAL A 153 5.55 25.89 10.55
CA VAL A 153 4.57 24.92 10.02
C VAL A 153 3.27 25.04 10.82
N ARG A 154 2.19 25.43 10.16
CA ARG A 154 0.86 25.48 10.78
C ARG A 154 0.34 24.08 11.05
N THR A 155 0.06 23.78 12.30
CA THR A 155 -0.54 22.48 12.69
C THR A 155 -2.05 22.55 12.58
N ILE A 156 -2.64 21.56 11.91
CA ILE A 156 -4.09 21.31 11.88
C ILE A 156 -4.40 20.29 12.96
N SER A 157 -5.33 20.60 13.86
CA SER A 157 -5.67 19.78 15.04
C SER A 157 -6.47 18.51 14.71
N TYR A 158 -6.61 18.19 13.42
CA TYR A 158 -7.26 16.97 12.96
C TYR A 158 -6.32 15.78 13.08
N VAL A 159 -6.81 14.72 13.73
CA VAL A 159 -6.12 13.43 13.81
C VAL A 159 -6.87 12.43 12.94
N GLY A 160 -6.27 12.06 11.82
CA GLY A 160 -6.88 11.15 10.84
C GLY A 160 -6.73 9.68 11.21
N GLU A 161 -7.69 8.86 10.77
CA GLU A 161 -7.64 7.40 10.84
C GLU A 161 -6.56 6.83 9.87
N LYS A 162 -6.10 5.61 10.17
CA LYS A 162 -5.12 4.90 9.32
C LYS A 162 -5.79 4.29 8.10
N VAL A 163 -6.07 5.10 7.09
CA VAL A 163 -6.60 4.68 5.78
C VAL A 163 -5.56 4.97 4.70
N SER A 164 -5.43 4.07 3.73
CA SER A 164 -4.56 4.28 2.58
C SER A 164 -5.26 3.98 1.26
N SER A 165 -4.96 4.78 0.23
CA SER A 165 -5.47 4.52 -1.12
C SER A 165 -5.06 3.14 -1.65
N THR A 166 -3.89 2.62 -1.26
CA THR A 166 -3.44 1.27 -1.62
C THR A 166 -4.37 0.19 -1.06
N GLU A 167 -4.78 0.33 0.21
CA GLU A 167 -5.73 -0.60 0.83
C GLU A 167 -7.09 -0.57 0.12
N ILE A 168 -7.60 0.61 -0.18
CA ILE A 168 -8.87 0.77 -0.90
C ILE A 168 -8.79 0.10 -2.29
N ARG A 169 -7.70 0.30 -3.05
CA ARG A 169 -7.50 -0.36 -4.34
C ARG A 169 -7.41 -1.88 -4.21
N THR A 170 -6.73 -2.37 -3.18
CA THR A 170 -6.63 -3.82 -2.93
C THR A 170 -7.99 -4.41 -2.62
N LEU A 171 -8.79 -3.77 -1.77
CA LEU A 171 -10.14 -4.22 -1.46
C LEU A 171 -11.03 -4.20 -2.72
N ALA A 172 -10.99 -3.15 -3.53
CA ALA A 172 -11.71 -3.07 -4.79
C ALA A 172 -11.27 -4.16 -5.80
N ALA A 173 -9.96 -4.44 -5.87
CA ALA A 173 -9.41 -5.49 -6.73
C ALA A 173 -9.91 -6.90 -6.35
N LEU A 174 -10.16 -7.13 -5.07
CA LEU A 174 -10.63 -8.39 -4.49
C LEU A 174 -12.17 -8.46 -4.33
N ASP A 175 -12.89 -7.45 -4.81
CA ASP A 175 -14.35 -7.30 -4.65
C ASP A 175 -14.79 -7.34 -3.17
N GLU A 176 -14.01 -6.65 -2.30
CA GLU A 176 -14.28 -6.48 -0.88
C GLU A 176 -14.86 -5.10 -0.58
N ASP A 177 -15.42 -4.94 0.64
CA ASP A 177 -16.01 -3.68 1.10
C ASP A 177 -14.94 -2.59 1.31
N PHE A 178 -14.81 -1.72 0.33
CA PHE A 178 -13.98 -0.51 0.38
C PHE A 178 -14.80 0.77 0.59
N GLU A 179 -16.12 0.71 0.43
CA GLU A 179 -17.01 1.89 0.44
C GLU A 179 -16.99 2.61 1.78
N ARG A 180 -16.78 1.90 2.88
CA ARG A 180 -16.63 2.49 4.20
C ARG A 180 -15.51 3.54 4.31
N TYR A 181 -14.55 3.53 3.39
CA TYR A 181 -13.40 4.43 3.38
C TYR A 181 -13.55 5.61 2.42
N VAL A 182 -14.55 5.61 1.55
CA VAL A 182 -14.75 6.66 0.54
C VAL A 182 -16.11 7.35 0.69
N ASN A 183 -16.29 8.45 -0.02
CA ASN A 183 -17.62 9.04 -0.17
C ASN A 183 -18.50 8.08 -0.98
N PRO A 184 -19.79 7.89 -0.65
CA PRO A 184 -20.68 6.97 -1.39
C PRO A 184 -20.69 7.22 -2.91
N ALA A 185 -20.67 8.48 -3.35
CA ALA A 185 -20.64 8.81 -4.78
C ALA A 185 -19.32 8.44 -5.46
N VAL A 186 -18.21 8.36 -4.71
CA VAL A 186 -16.93 7.84 -5.18
C VAL A 186 -16.95 6.32 -5.23
N GLY A 187 -17.50 5.67 -4.20
CA GLY A 187 -17.66 4.21 -4.17
C GLY A 187 -18.47 3.70 -5.35
N GLN A 188 -19.62 4.33 -5.60
CA GLN A 188 -20.45 4.01 -6.76
C GLN A 188 -19.69 4.19 -8.08
N TYR A 189 -18.94 5.28 -8.24
CA TYR A 189 -18.16 5.54 -9.45
C TYR A 189 -17.06 4.48 -9.67
N ILE A 190 -16.37 4.07 -8.61
CA ILE A 190 -15.36 2.99 -8.69
C ILE A 190 -16.00 1.68 -9.18
N ARG A 191 -17.21 1.34 -8.72
CA ARG A 191 -17.92 0.14 -9.15
C ARG A 191 -18.42 0.23 -10.57
N ASP A 192 -19.07 1.33 -10.94
CA ASP A 192 -19.66 1.51 -12.27
C ASP A 192 -18.60 1.45 -13.39
N ASP A 193 -17.43 2.04 -13.15
CA ASP A 193 -16.32 2.05 -14.10
C ASP A 193 -15.35 0.86 -13.89
N ALA A 194 -15.66 -0.08 -13.00
CA ALA A 194 -14.82 -1.22 -12.62
C ALA A 194 -13.36 -0.82 -12.32
N LEU A 195 -13.17 0.35 -11.68
CA LEU A 195 -11.83 0.85 -11.36
C LEU A 195 -11.14 -0.09 -10.37
N TYR A 196 -9.86 -0.35 -10.63
CA TYR A 196 -9.00 -1.24 -9.82
C TYR A 196 -9.37 -2.72 -9.85
N TYR A 197 -10.45 -3.12 -10.53
CA TYR A 197 -10.90 -4.49 -10.61
C TYR A 197 -9.91 -5.39 -11.34
N LEU A 198 -9.67 -6.59 -10.81
CA LEU A 198 -8.77 -7.58 -11.40
C LEU A 198 -9.56 -8.87 -11.76
N PRO A 199 -10.06 -8.97 -13.00
CA PRO A 199 -10.97 -10.07 -13.40
C PRO A 199 -10.32 -11.46 -13.29
N HIS A 200 -9.00 -11.56 -13.50
CA HIS A 200 -8.27 -12.83 -13.54
C HIS A 200 -8.12 -13.52 -12.17
N ILE A 201 -8.37 -12.83 -11.06
CA ILE A 201 -8.36 -13.42 -9.71
C ILE A 201 -9.76 -13.54 -9.09
N GLN A 202 -10.79 -13.14 -9.83
CA GLN A 202 -12.16 -13.32 -9.35
C GLN A 202 -12.50 -14.82 -9.30
N GLY A 203 -13.19 -15.24 -8.28
CA GLY A 203 -13.45 -16.65 -8.07
C GLY A 203 -12.51 -17.34 -7.05
N VAL A 204 -11.32 -16.81 -6.76
CA VAL A 204 -10.44 -17.33 -5.69
C VAL A 204 -11.18 -17.38 -4.35
N LYS A 205 -11.96 -16.36 -4.03
CA LYS A 205 -12.79 -16.29 -2.82
C LYS A 205 -13.65 -17.53 -2.61
N ARG A 206 -14.18 -18.13 -3.69
CA ARG A 206 -15.05 -19.31 -3.64
C ARG A 206 -14.30 -20.59 -3.32
N LEU A 207 -12.98 -20.60 -3.46
CA LEU A 207 -12.12 -21.75 -3.16
C LEU A 207 -11.70 -21.80 -1.67
N LEU A 208 -11.92 -20.74 -0.94
CA LEU A 208 -11.43 -20.53 0.40
C LEU A 208 -12.57 -20.45 1.42
N LYS A 209 -12.32 -20.96 2.63
CA LYS A 209 -13.20 -20.70 3.78
C LYS A 209 -13.17 -19.21 4.15
N PRO A 210 -14.25 -18.65 4.75
CA PRO A 210 -14.33 -17.22 5.06
C PRO A 210 -13.15 -16.69 5.88
N GLU A 211 -12.69 -17.44 6.87
CA GLU A 211 -11.57 -17.04 7.73
C GLU A 211 -10.24 -17.00 6.94
N ARG A 212 -10.05 -17.97 6.01
CA ARG A 212 -8.87 -18.03 5.15
C ARG A 212 -8.92 -16.91 4.12
N TRP A 213 -10.10 -16.60 3.58
CA TRP A 213 -10.26 -15.47 2.68
C TRP A 213 -9.94 -14.14 3.38
N ALA A 214 -10.46 -13.92 4.59
CA ALA A 214 -10.15 -12.73 5.38
C ALA A 214 -8.64 -12.57 5.64
N HIS A 215 -7.93 -13.69 5.91
CA HIS A 215 -6.47 -13.71 5.99
C HIS A 215 -5.83 -13.32 4.64
N THR A 216 -6.25 -13.96 3.54
CA THR A 216 -5.75 -13.67 2.18
C THR A 216 -5.89 -12.19 1.82
N VAL A 217 -7.01 -11.55 2.16
CA VAL A 217 -7.21 -10.10 1.96
C VAL A 217 -6.17 -9.28 2.72
N ARG A 218 -5.87 -9.61 3.99
CA ARG A 218 -4.85 -8.91 4.78
C ARG A 218 -3.43 -9.12 4.24
N VAL A 219 -3.11 -10.33 3.79
CA VAL A 219 -1.84 -10.63 3.08
C VAL A 219 -1.73 -9.78 1.82
N ALA A 220 -2.81 -9.69 1.02
CA ALA A 220 -2.81 -8.89 -0.20
C ALA A 220 -2.61 -7.39 0.07
N VAL A 221 -3.23 -6.85 1.12
CA VAL A 221 -3.02 -5.46 1.55
C VAL A 221 -1.56 -5.22 1.96
N LEU A 222 -0.97 -6.14 2.71
CA LEU A 222 0.44 -6.01 3.14
C LEU A 222 1.40 -6.14 1.95
N CYS A 223 1.19 -7.09 1.04
CA CYS A 223 1.96 -7.23 -0.19
C CYS A 223 1.84 -5.98 -1.09
N ALA A 224 0.63 -5.48 -1.33
CA ALA A 224 0.41 -4.29 -2.15
C ALA A 224 1.09 -3.04 -1.60
N LYS A 225 1.06 -2.84 -0.27
CA LYS A 225 1.75 -1.73 0.41
C LYS A 225 3.28 -1.80 0.25
N ASN A 226 3.85 -2.98 0.03
CA ASN A 226 5.28 -3.23 -0.07
C ASN A 226 5.74 -3.67 -1.47
N ALA A 227 4.88 -3.65 -2.48
CA ALA A 227 5.15 -4.15 -3.83
C ALA A 227 6.44 -3.59 -4.44
N ALA A 228 6.67 -2.28 -4.30
CA ALA A 228 7.87 -1.62 -4.84
C ALA A 228 9.19 -2.15 -4.23
N ARG A 229 9.18 -2.61 -2.97
CA ARG A 229 10.35 -3.21 -2.31
C ARG A 229 10.73 -4.57 -2.90
N ALA A 230 9.75 -5.25 -3.49
CA ALA A 230 9.93 -6.53 -4.15
C ALA A 230 10.05 -6.41 -5.68
N ASN A 231 10.23 -5.20 -6.21
CA ASN A 231 10.25 -4.92 -7.64
C ASN A 231 8.98 -5.39 -8.38
N LEU A 232 7.85 -5.40 -7.69
CA LEU A 232 6.55 -5.77 -8.22
C LEU A 232 5.70 -4.53 -8.50
N THR A 233 4.81 -4.66 -9.48
CA THR A 233 3.66 -3.79 -9.58
C THR A 233 2.66 -4.13 -8.47
N GLU A 234 1.80 -3.18 -8.11
CA GLU A 234 0.76 -3.41 -7.12
C GLU A 234 -0.21 -4.53 -7.55
N GLN A 235 -0.53 -4.59 -8.86
CA GLN A 235 -1.34 -5.67 -9.42
C GLN A 235 -0.69 -7.04 -9.24
N GLN A 236 0.61 -7.17 -9.53
CA GLN A 236 1.35 -8.42 -9.33
C GLN A 236 1.34 -8.84 -7.86
N ALA A 237 1.59 -7.91 -6.94
CA ALA A 237 1.58 -8.19 -5.51
C ALA A 237 0.20 -8.65 -5.00
N ILE A 238 -0.89 -8.01 -5.45
CA ILE A 238 -2.26 -8.42 -5.12
C ILE A 238 -2.56 -9.80 -5.71
N THR A 239 -2.21 -10.03 -6.98
CA THR A 239 -2.44 -11.32 -7.65
C THR A 239 -1.73 -12.47 -6.94
N MET A 240 -0.44 -12.31 -6.65
CA MET A 240 0.38 -13.28 -5.93
C MET A 240 -0.25 -13.63 -4.56
N ALA A 241 -0.58 -12.60 -3.80
CA ALA A 241 -1.16 -12.77 -2.48
C ALA A 241 -2.58 -13.36 -2.52
N ALA A 242 -3.41 -13.00 -3.48
CA ALA A 242 -4.75 -13.58 -3.62
C ALA A 242 -4.70 -15.10 -3.89
N LEU A 243 -3.67 -15.55 -4.60
CA LEU A 243 -3.55 -16.92 -5.06
C LEU A 243 -2.71 -17.83 -4.15
N HIS A 244 -1.97 -17.30 -3.16
CA HIS A 244 -1.01 -18.09 -2.39
C HIS A 244 -1.63 -19.33 -1.74
N ASP A 245 -2.82 -19.21 -1.22
CA ASP A 245 -3.56 -20.28 -0.52
C ASP A 245 -4.73 -20.86 -1.34
N CYS A 246 -4.86 -20.57 -2.64
CA CYS A 246 -6.04 -20.92 -3.45
C CYS A 246 -6.37 -22.42 -3.46
N ALA A 247 -5.41 -23.29 -3.18
CA ALA A 247 -5.62 -24.73 -3.07
C ALA A 247 -5.70 -25.27 -1.62
N LYS A 248 -5.58 -24.42 -0.60
CA LYS A 248 -5.50 -24.82 0.83
C LYS A 248 -6.71 -25.62 1.32
N ASN A 249 -7.87 -25.35 0.75
CA ASN A 249 -9.13 -25.99 1.15
C ASN A 249 -9.70 -26.91 0.05
N LEU A 250 -8.96 -27.15 -1.03
CA LEU A 250 -9.41 -28.05 -2.09
C LEU A 250 -9.30 -29.49 -1.64
N PRO A 251 -10.34 -30.32 -1.89
CA PRO A 251 -10.23 -31.76 -1.69
C PRO A 251 -9.27 -32.37 -2.72
N GLU A 252 -8.61 -33.46 -2.39
CA GLU A 252 -7.66 -34.15 -3.28
C GLU A 252 -8.24 -34.53 -4.65
N ASN A 253 -9.53 -34.85 -4.69
CA ASN A 253 -10.25 -35.19 -5.93
C ASN A 253 -10.84 -33.95 -6.64
N SER A 254 -10.42 -32.72 -6.31
CA SER A 254 -10.90 -31.53 -6.94
C SER A 254 -10.59 -31.54 -8.43
N PRO A 255 -11.57 -31.19 -9.31
CA PRO A 255 -11.32 -31.04 -10.75
C PRO A 255 -10.21 -30.03 -11.08
N LEU A 256 -9.97 -29.07 -10.19
CA LEU A 256 -8.90 -28.06 -10.34
C LEU A 256 -7.49 -28.67 -10.17
N LEU A 257 -7.40 -29.87 -9.64
CA LEU A 257 -6.15 -30.63 -9.46
C LEU A 257 -5.97 -31.75 -10.50
N ASN A 258 -6.82 -31.81 -11.52
CA ASN A 258 -6.68 -32.81 -12.58
C ASN A 258 -5.32 -32.65 -13.29
N GLY A 259 -4.49 -33.71 -13.26
CA GLY A 259 -3.13 -33.70 -13.82
C GLY A 259 -2.05 -33.18 -12.86
N TYR A 260 -2.42 -32.73 -11.67
CA TYR A 260 -1.44 -32.40 -10.62
C TYR A 260 -0.90 -33.65 -9.95
N THR A 261 0.40 -33.74 -9.73
CA THR A 261 1.04 -34.75 -8.92
C THR A 261 1.86 -34.07 -7.84
N PRO A 262 1.58 -34.30 -6.55
CA PRO A 262 2.37 -33.69 -5.48
C PRO A 262 3.82 -34.16 -5.51
N PRO A 263 4.80 -33.34 -5.16
CA PRO A 263 6.18 -33.79 -5.01
C PRO A 263 6.30 -34.85 -3.93
N GLU A 264 7.19 -35.83 -4.16
CA GLU A 264 7.43 -36.93 -3.20
C GLU A 264 8.03 -36.40 -1.89
N GLY A 265 7.63 -36.98 -0.76
CA GLY A 265 8.20 -36.66 0.56
C GLY A 265 7.83 -35.32 1.16
N VAL A 266 6.93 -34.57 0.53
CA VAL A 266 6.46 -33.28 1.06
C VAL A 266 5.45 -33.48 2.19
N PRO A 267 5.65 -32.90 3.38
CA PRO A 267 4.68 -32.98 4.48
C PRO A 267 3.32 -32.38 4.09
N GLU A 268 2.22 -33.03 4.51
CA GLU A 268 0.85 -32.61 4.19
C GLU A 268 0.59 -31.12 4.44
N PRO A 269 1.01 -30.50 5.57
CA PRO A 269 0.72 -29.09 5.84
C PRO A 269 1.29 -28.11 4.81
N VAL A 270 2.29 -28.52 4.00
CA VAL A 270 2.95 -27.63 3.03
C VAL A 270 2.62 -27.97 1.56
N VAL A 271 1.89 -29.05 1.30
CA VAL A 271 1.53 -29.46 -0.08
C VAL A 271 0.77 -28.37 -0.82
N HIS A 272 -0.05 -27.58 -0.10
CA HIS A 272 -0.89 -26.55 -0.70
C HIS A 272 -0.10 -25.45 -1.45
N GLN A 273 1.16 -25.18 -1.13
CA GLN A 273 1.97 -24.23 -1.88
C GLN A 273 2.25 -24.71 -3.32
N TYR A 274 2.43 -26.01 -3.51
CA TYR A 274 2.66 -26.62 -4.82
C TYR A 274 1.36 -26.78 -5.61
N SER A 275 0.32 -27.33 -4.97
CA SER A 275 -1.01 -27.45 -5.61
C SER A 275 -1.62 -26.06 -5.89
N GLY A 276 -1.36 -25.07 -5.04
CA GLY A 276 -1.74 -23.67 -5.27
C GLY A 276 -1.04 -23.06 -6.47
N THR A 277 0.24 -23.33 -6.64
CA THR A 277 1.01 -22.93 -7.84
C THR A 277 0.42 -23.54 -9.11
N TYR A 278 0.09 -24.84 -9.07
CA TYR A 278 -0.57 -25.53 -10.19
C TYR A 278 -1.91 -24.89 -10.53
N VAL A 279 -2.75 -24.63 -9.56
CA VAL A 279 -4.07 -23.98 -9.73
C VAL A 279 -3.89 -22.56 -10.25
N ALA A 280 -2.94 -21.79 -9.73
CA ALA A 280 -2.63 -20.44 -10.20
C ALA A 280 -2.24 -20.43 -11.70
N GLU A 281 -1.41 -21.37 -12.13
CA GLU A 281 -0.98 -21.49 -13.52
C GLU A 281 -2.10 -21.98 -14.45
N HIS A 282 -2.77 -23.09 -14.09
CA HIS A 282 -3.68 -23.79 -15.00
C HIS A 282 -5.13 -23.29 -14.95
N THR A 283 -5.58 -22.79 -13.80
CA THR A 283 -6.96 -22.31 -13.62
C THR A 283 -7.04 -20.78 -13.76
N PHE A 284 -6.09 -20.06 -13.18
CA PHE A 284 -6.08 -18.59 -13.19
C PHE A 284 -5.19 -18.00 -14.28
N GLY A 285 -4.49 -18.84 -15.06
CA GLY A 285 -3.70 -18.43 -16.22
C GLY A 285 -2.46 -17.59 -15.88
N ILE A 286 -1.90 -17.75 -14.69
CA ILE A 286 -0.71 -17.02 -14.27
C ILE A 286 0.52 -17.62 -14.98
N THR A 287 1.20 -16.81 -15.79
CA THR A 287 2.42 -17.20 -16.51
C THR A 287 3.68 -16.52 -15.97
N ASP A 288 3.52 -15.52 -15.10
CA ASP A 288 4.63 -14.80 -14.48
C ASP A 288 5.36 -15.73 -13.49
N LYS A 289 6.60 -16.12 -13.87
CA LYS A 289 7.42 -17.05 -13.09
C LYS A 289 7.80 -16.49 -11.71
N THR A 290 7.85 -15.15 -11.55
CA THR A 290 8.12 -14.51 -10.27
C THR A 290 6.96 -14.77 -9.30
N LEU A 291 5.72 -14.63 -9.76
CA LEU A 291 4.54 -14.87 -8.93
C LEU A 291 4.37 -16.36 -8.59
N LEU A 292 4.54 -17.24 -9.59
CA LEU A 292 4.47 -18.68 -9.38
C LEU A 292 5.55 -19.18 -8.41
N SER A 293 6.78 -18.63 -8.51
CA SER A 293 7.87 -18.93 -7.59
C SER A 293 7.50 -18.57 -6.15
N ALA A 294 6.98 -17.36 -5.93
CA ALA A 294 6.60 -16.91 -4.61
C ALA A 294 5.48 -17.78 -3.99
N ILE A 295 4.47 -18.14 -4.80
CA ILE A 295 3.40 -19.05 -4.37
C ILE A 295 3.98 -20.42 -4.00
N ALA A 296 4.93 -20.96 -4.79
CA ALA A 296 5.50 -22.29 -4.58
C ALA A 296 6.38 -22.42 -3.31
N CYS A 297 6.80 -21.31 -2.71
CA CYS A 297 7.67 -21.33 -1.53
C CYS A 297 7.16 -20.49 -0.35
N HIS A 298 5.89 -20.05 -0.38
CA HIS A 298 5.38 -19.15 0.66
C HIS A 298 5.27 -19.75 2.06
N THR A 299 5.27 -21.08 2.17
CA THR A 299 5.20 -21.79 3.47
C THR A 299 6.56 -22.26 3.97
N THR A 300 7.39 -22.80 3.08
CA THR A 300 8.68 -23.41 3.45
C THR A 300 9.87 -22.48 3.25
N GLY A 301 9.75 -21.51 2.38
CA GLY A 301 10.89 -20.84 1.80
C GLY A 301 11.65 -21.73 0.82
N LYS A 302 12.79 -21.25 0.36
CA LYS A 302 13.79 -21.96 -0.47
C LYS A 302 15.13 -21.23 -0.38
N SER A 303 16.23 -21.87 -0.79
CA SER A 303 17.49 -21.16 -1.01
C SER A 303 17.31 -20.07 -2.07
N ASP A 304 18.06 -18.96 -1.95
CA ASP A 304 18.09 -17.86 -2.91
C ASP A 304 16.71 -17.26 -3.25
N MET A 305 15.91 -16.97 -2.23
CA MET A 305 14.60 -16.33 -2.39
C MET A 305 14.73 -14.93 -3.01
N THR A 306 13.95 -14.67 -4.07
CA THR A 306 13.80 -13.32 -4.63
C THR A 306 13.09 -12.39 -3.65
N GLU A 307 13.12 -11.08 -3.89
CA GLU A 307 12.38 -10.12 -3.04
C GLU A 307 10.86 -10.38 -3.06
N ALA A 308 10.32 -10.90 -4.16
CA ALA A 308 8.91 -11.31 -4.27
C ALA A 308 8.61 -12.53 -3.39
N ASP A 309 9.49 -13.54 -3.42
CA ASP A 309 9.38 -14.73 -2.58
C ASP A 309 9.40 -14.35 -1.08
N LYS A 310 10.36 -13.49 -0.69
CA LYS A 310 10.49 -12.97 0.69
C LYS A 310 9.25 -12.19 1.12
N LEU A 311 8.75 -11.32 0.23
CA LEU A 311 7.59 -10.49 0.53
C LEU A 311 6.36 -11.33 0.82
N LEU A 312 6.05 -12.33 -0.02
CA LEU A 312 4.87 -13.18 0.19
C LEU A 312 5.00 -14.04 1.46
N TYR A 313 6.15 -14.69 1.64
CA TYR A 313 6.44 -15.49 2.83
C TYR A 313 6.23 -14.68 4.13
N LEU A 314 6.82 -13.49 4.17
CA LEU A 314 6.72 -12.61 5.33
C LEU A 314 5.32 -12.01 5.50
N ALA A 315 4.64 -11.68 4.41
CA ALA A 315 3.30 -11.14 4.48
C ALA A 315 2.28 -12.15 5.01
N ASP A 316 2.38 -13.44 4.63
CA ASP A 316 1.58 -14.52 5.20
C ASP A 316 1.78 -14.66 6.71
N MET A 317 3.02 -14.53 7.16
CA MET A 317 3.37 -14.65 8.59
C MET A 317 3.03 -13.42 9.42
N LEU A 318 3.05 -12.20 8.84
CA LEU A 318 3.06 -10.92 9.58
C LEU A 318 1.81 -10.06 9.37
N GLU A 319 0.81 -10.49 8.57
CA GLU A 319 -0.41 -9.72 8.37
C GLU A 319 -1.08 -9.35 9.70
N ASP A 320 -1.88 -8.28 9.71
CA ASP A 320 -2.38 -7.65 10.95
C ASP A 320 -3.23 -8.57 11.85
N GLY A 321 -3.78 -9.68 11.31
CA GLY A 321 -4.54 -10.68 12.07
C GLY A 321 -3.67 -11.75 12.75
N ARG A 322 -2.36 -11.79 12.49
CA ARG A 322 -1.44 -12.74 13.13
C ARG A 322 -1.06 -12.25 14.53
N SER A 323 -1.08 -13.19 15.48
CA SER A 323 -0.71 -12.96 16.87
C SER A 323 0.07 -14.15 17.40
N PHE A 324 1.35 -13.96 17.70
CA PHE A 324 2.26 -14.92 18.33
C PHE A 324 3.41 -14.15 18.98
N ASP A 325 4.13 -14.82 19.90
CA ASP A 325 5.24 -14.18 20.62
C ASP A 325 6.35 -13.75 19.64
N GLY A 326 6.73 -12.46 19.69
CA GLY A 326 7.75 -11.88 18.81
C GLY A 326 7.23 -11.32 17.48
N VAL A 327 5.91 -11.39 17.19
CA VAL A 327 5.35 -10.88 15.91
C VAL A 327 5.59 -9.38 15.72
N GLU A 328 5.53 -8.57 16.78
CA GLU A 328 5.76 -7.13 16.69
C GLU A 328 7.22 -6.79 16.39
N ASP A 329 8.17 -7.57 16.93
CA ASP A 329 9.59 -7.42 16.64
C ASP A 329 9.87 -7.75 15.16
N LEU A 330 9.29 -8.84 14.66
CA LEU A 330 9.36 -9.19 13.23
C LEU A 330 8.73 -8.12 12.35
N ARG A 331 7.58 -7.54 12.72
CA ARG A 331 6.95 -6.42 12.01
C ARG A 331 7.85 -5.17 12.00
N ALA A 332 8.59 -4.92 13.08
CA ALA A 332 9.56 -3.82 13.14
C ALA A 332 10.75 -4.05 12.20
N ILE A 333 11.28 -5.28 12.13
CA ILE A 333 12.36 -5.66 11.21
C ILE A 333 11.84 -5.60 9.75
N PHE A 334 10.65 -6.14 9.48
CA PHE A 334 10.01 -6.13 8.16
C PHE A 334 9.95 -4.74 7.54
N LYS A 335 9.69 -3.70 8.34
CA LYS A 335 9.65 -2.32 7.84
C LYS A 335 11.00 -1.83 7.32
N ARG A 336 12.11 -2.37 7.81
CA ARG A 336 13.48 -1.96 7.48
C ARG A 336 14.11 -2.83 6.40
N ASP A 337 14.10 -4.14 6.59
CA ASP A 337 14.84 -5.08 5.76
C ASP A 337 14.09 -6.43 5.64
N LEU A 338 13.77 -6.85 4.39
CA LEU A 338 13.09 -8.11 4.13
C LEU A 338 14.00 -9.32 4.36
N THR A 339 15.28 -9.20 4.09
CA THR A 339 16.25 -10.31 4.22
C THR A 339 16.55 -10.59 5.68
N GLU A 340 16.79 -9.54 6.48
CA GLU A 340 16.97 -9.67 7.93
C GLU A 340 15.70 -10.24 8.57
N CYS A 341 14.52 -9.75 8.16
CA CYS A 341 13.26 -10.24 8.66
C CYS A 341 13.04 -11.72 8.31
N LEU A 342 13.34 -12.13 7.07
CA LEU A 342 13.21 -13.52 6.66
C LEU A 342 14.13 -14.44 7.47
N TYR A 343 15.39 -14.05 7.69
CA TYR A 343 16.32 -14.81 8.51
C TYR A 343 15.76 -15.06 9.91
N THR A 344 15.32 -13.99 10.58
CA THR A 344 14.76 -14.04 11.94
C THR A 344 13.44 -14.83 11.97
N ALA A 345 12.60 -14.69 10.95
CA ALA A 345 11.34 -15.44 10.84
C ALA A 345 11.55 -16.93 10.66
N LEU A 346 12.51 -17.35 9.83
CA LEU A 346 12.90 -18.76 9.65
C LEU A 346 13.47 -19.36 10.93
N GLU A 347 14.33 -18.61 11.65
CA GLU A 347 14.86 -19.03 12.94
C GLU A 347 13.74 -19.29 13.95
N HIS A 348 12.84 -18.31 14.11
CA HIS A 348 11.65 -18.45 14.97
C HIS A 348 10.77 -19.65 14.58
N GLN A 349 10.52 -19.85 13.29
CA GLN A 349 9.73 -20.99 12.80
C GLN A 349 10.40 -22.34 13.10
N ILE A 350 11.70 -22.44 12.88
CA ILE A 350 12.48 -23.65 13.17
C ILE A 350 12.45 -23.97 14.66
N GLU A 351 12.63 -22.98 15.53
CA GLU A 351 12.55 -23.15 16.98
C GLU A 351 11.16 -23.59 17.43
N TYR A 352 10.11 -22.96 16.88
CA TYR A 352 8.72 -23.35 17.15
C TYR A 352 8.45 -24.80 16.76
N LEU A 353 8.83 -25.23 15.54
CA LEU A 353 8.64 -26.60 15.09
C LEU A 353 9.42 -27.62 15.95
N LYS A 354 10.65 -27.29 16.34
CA LYS A 354 11.45 -28.11 17.29
C LYS A 354 10.74 -28.23 18.64
N SER A 355 10.20 -27.14 19.18
CA SER A 355 9.49 -27.18 20.47
C SER A 355 8.22 -28.06 20.44
N LYS A 356 7.62 -28.23 19.26
CA LYS A 356 6.46 -29.11 19.03
C LYS A 356 6.84 -30.51 18.59
N SER A 357 8.13 -30.86 18.48
CA SER A 357 8.61 -32.12 17.89
C SER A 357 8.00 -32.38 16.50
N ALA A 358 7.69 -31.29 15.75
CA ALA A 358 7.14 -31.38 14.41
C ALA A 358 8.26 -31.50 13.35
N PRO A 359 8.01 -32.21 12.23
CA PRO A 359 8.98 -32.31 11.16
C PRO A 359 9.26 -30.97 10.55
N ILE A 360 10.53 -30.66 10.23
CA ILE A 360 10.95 -29.48 9.54
C ILE A 360 11.23 -29.82 8.09
N ASP A 361 10.59 -29.12 7.16
CA ASP A 361 10.82 -29.33 5.73
C ASP A 361 12.27 -28.99 5.35
N GLY A 362 12.86 -29.78 4.45
CA GLY A 362 14.24 -29.59 3.99
C GLY A 362 14.46 -28.24 3.29
N ALA A 363 13.46 -27.69 2.60
CA ALA A 363 13.53 -26.40 1.98
C ALA A 363 13.63 -25.27 3.02
N THR A 364 12.92 -25.37 4.16
CA THR A 364 13.03 -24.44 5.28
C THR A 364 14.44 -24.39 5.84
N LEU A 365 15.05 -25.56 6.07
CA LEU A 365 16.44 -25.64 6.54
C LEU A 365 17.42 -25.08 5.50
N SER A 366 17.20 -25.36 4.23
CA SER A 366 18.03 -24.86 3.13
C SER A 366 17.94 -23.33 3.01
N ALA A 367 16.73 -22.77 3.14
CA ALA A 367 16.52 -21.32 3.16
C ALA A 367 17.27 -20.63 4.33
N TYR A 368 17.14 -21.21 5.53
CA TYR A 368 17.81 -20.71 6.73
C TYR A 368 19.34 -20.74 6.60
N ASN A 369 19.89 -21.89 6.20
CA ASN A 369 21.34 -22.07 6.06
C ASN A 369 21.91 -21.13 4.99
N TYR A 370 21.21 -20.97 3.86
CA TYR A 370 21.63 -20.06 2.80
C TYR A 370 21.76 -18.59 3.27
N LEU A 371 20.83 -18.13 4.11
CA LEU A 371 20.91 -16.79 4.67
C LEU A 371 21.95 -16.66 5.79
N LYS A 372 22.11 -17.72 6.60
CA LYS A 372 23.10 -17.77 7.67
C LYS A 372 24.53 -17.64 7.14
N ASP A 373 24.85 -18.38 6.07
CA ASP A 373 26.19 -18.36 5.47
C ASP A 373 26.54 -16.97 4.93
N ARG A 374 25.57 -16.27 4.33
CA ARG A 374 25.75 -14.90 3.80
C ARG A 374 25.78 -13.79 4.85
N LYS A 375 25.31 -14.03 6.05
CA LYS A 375 25.41 -13.07 7.16
C LYS A 375 26.83 -12.98 7.75
N HIS A 376 27.68 -13.98 7.43
CA HIS A 376 29.06 -14.07 7.89
C HIS A 376 30.08 -13.70 6.81
N GLU A 377 29.64 -13.37 5.59
CA GLU A 377 30.42 -12.76 4.53
C GLU A 377 30.33 -11.21 4.61
#